data_da73d833aa7c9604095f75fe4231db8f
#
_entry.id   da73d833aa7c9604095f75fe4231db8f
#
_cell.length_a   1.000
_cell.length_b   1.000
_cell.length_c   1.000
_cell.angle_alpha   90.00
_cell.angle_beta   90.00
_cell.angle_gamma   90.00
#
_symmetry.space_group_name_H-M   'P 1'
#
loop_
_entity.id
_entity.type
_entity.pdbx_description
1 polymer ?
#
loop_
_entity_poly.entity_id
_entity_poly.type
_entity_poly.pdbx_seq_one_letter_code
_entity_poly.pdbx_strand_id
1 'polypeptide(L)'
;MKLLAAVLLLLVAAPALAQTPGDCGTIIIPPGLGIGPGADVTSFNPLFITSEYNAEASGLLFESLLWINRFHQIDWSRSIASSVTTPDAGKTYNVTMRPWLWSDGVPVTTKDVVYTFNLIKAYGTSYAGYGAGGMPGIIASLTASDATHFRVVLTHPVNPDWFILNGLSQLQPLPAHAWEKYNTDQIWQGQSSPAFFSVVDGPLLLGGFTVGVDAQFVPNPRYGGTPMHFQRFIMKFENAEGQELQAVESGDLDMSNLPFDLYDQASHLPGDSVVTLPPTYSWHELIPNLANPATAYFTDVRVRQAMADAIDQQQIINLAMHGHGLADYGPVPVSPDTFLSPAAKAGKFPVDYDPGKAKALLAAAGYMPGTDGIAQKKGSKISFTLEIPAGQPLRIEMAESMQQDLRAVGIEMKIRQVEFNKMLSEMVHEPTAWQAILVAENLSAYPSGEDLFITGGYLNNNGYTDKKMDALVAQSTNQPGMGGLYAYQDYASAQQPVIFLPNEQYSLLVRNGLHGVADFINPLGAWAPEKLYCTAGATP
;
A
#
# COMPACT_ATOMS: atom_id res chain seq x y z
N MET A 1 8.46 0.61 70.32
CA MET A 1 9.41 0.43 69.22
C MET A 1 9.09 -0.88 68.54
N LYS A 2 8.41 -0.90 67.41
CA LYS A 2 8.15 -2.08 66.56
C LYS A 2 8.82 -1.80 65.22
N LEU A 3 9.90 -2.56 64.92
CA LEU A 3 10.52 -2.54 63.60
C LEU A 3 9.62 -3.31 62.60
N LEU A 4 9.19 -2.61 61.53
CA LEU A 4 8.65 -3.29 60.33
C LEU A 4 9.82 -3.60 59.39
N ALA A 5 10.05 -4.88 59.16
CA ALA A 5 10.95 -5.33 58.09
C ALA A 5 10.20 -5.33 56.77
N ALA A 6 10.61 -4.47 55.82
CA ALA A 6 10.13 -4.51 54.44
C ALA A 6 10.91 -5.57 53.67
N VAL A 7 10.22 -6.63 53.23
CA VAL A 7 10.76 -7.62 52.30
C VAL A 7 10.63 -7.10 50.87
N LEU A 8 11.76 -6.77 50.26
CA LEU A 8 11.84 -6.37 48.85
C LEU A 8 11.85 -7.66 48.00
N LEU A 9 10.73 -7.98 47.35
CA LEU A 9 10.68 -9.03 46.32
C LEU A 9 11.34 -8.50 45.04
N LEU A 10 12.55 -8.95 44.77
CA LEU A 10 13.20 -8.81 43.47
C LEU A 10 12.52 -9.77 42.47
N LEU A 11 11.66 -9.23 41.59
CA LEU A 11 11.22 -9.95 40.40
C LEU A 11 12.41 -10.05 39.43
N VAL A 12 13.07 -11.19 39.42
CA VAL A 12 14.05 -11.55 38.38
C VAL A 12 13.23 -11.90 37.13
N ALA A 13 13.16 -10.95 36.17
CA ALA A 13 12.68 -11.26 34.84
C ALA A 13 13.63 -12.32 34.22
N ALA A 14 13.13 -13.53 34.04
CA ALA A 14 13.86 -14.55 33.29
C ALA A 14 14.05 -14.03 31.85
N PRO A 15 15.25 -14.09 31.27
CA PRO A 15 15.43 -13.76 29.86
C PRO A 15 14.57 -14.73 29.04
N ALA A 16 13.72 -14.19 28.17
CA ALA A 16 13.05 -14.99 27.16
C ALA A 16 14.16 -15.71 26.37
N LEU A 17 14.20 -17.02 26.45
CA LEU A 17 15.10 -17.83 25.63
C LEU A 17 14.69 -17.59 24.19
N ALA A 18 15.54 -16.91 23.40
CA ALA A 18 15.37 -16.78 21.97
C ALA A 18 15.27 -18.20 21.40
N GLN A 19 14.12 -18.54 20.83
CA GLN A 19 13.93 -19.83 20.18
C GLN A 19 14.91 -19.91 19.01
N THR A 20 15.64 -21.01 18.91
CA THR A 20 16.50 -21.26 17.76
C THR A 20 15.59 -21.47 16.53
N PRO A 21 15.72 -20.69 15.46
CA PRO A 21 14.93 -20.88 14.24
C PRO A 21 15.10 -22.29 13.71
N GLY A 22 13.97 -22.98 13.48
CA GLY A 22 13.93 -24.29 12.85
C GLY A 22 13.49 -24.19 11.39
N ASP A 23 13.80 -25.23 10.61
CA ASP A 23 13.38 -25.37 9.22
C ASP A 23 11.89 -25.75 9.16
N CYS A 24 11.11 -25.03 8.34
CA CYS A 24 9.68 -25.29 8.11
C CYS A 24 9.42 -26.39 7.05
N GLY A 25 10.44 -26.85 6.33
CA GLY A 25 10.25 -27.76 5.19
C GLY A 25 9.55 -27.05 4.03
N THR A 26 8.24 -27.23 3.89
CA THR A 26 7.43 -26.51 2.90
C THR A 26 6.53 -25.49 3.61
N ILE A 27 6.45 -24.28 3.08
CA ILE A 27 5.48 -23.24 3.47
C ILE A 27 4.49 -23.07 2.32
N ILE A 28 3.18 -23.14 2.63
CA ILE A 28 2.09 -23.01 1.65
C ILE A 28 1.17 -21.88 2.11
N ILE A 29 1.06 -20.83 1.29
CA ILE A 29 0.25 -19.64 1.60
C ILE A 29 -0.52 -19.15 0.38
N PRO A 30 -1.63 -18.43 0.52
CA PRO A 30 -2.25 -17.74 -0.60
C PRO A 30 -1.50 -16.45 -0.92
N PRO A 31 -1.63 -15.88 -2.13
CA PRO A 31 -1.29 -14.48 -2.40
C PRO A 31 -2.30 -13.55 -1.72
N GLY A 32 -1.92 -12.27 -1.54
CA GLY A 32 -2.83 -11.25 -1.00
C GLY A 32 -2.96 -11.25 0.52
N LEU A 33 -1.98 -11.79 1.23
CA LEU A 33 -1.96 -11.75 2.70
C LEU A 33 -1.89 -10.31 3.20
N GLY A 34 -2.86 -9.93 4.03
CA GLY A 34 -2.97 -8.59 4.60
C GLY A 34 -3.67 -7.56 3.71
N ILE A 35 -4.21 -7.98 2.55
CA ILE A 35 -5.00 -7.13 1.65
C ILE A 35 -6.33 -7.81 1.23
N GLY A 36 -6.53 -9.03 1.65
CA GLY A 36 -7.71 -9.85 1.36
C GLY A 36 -7.48 -10.87 0.24
N PRO A 37 -8.34 -11.90 0.15
CA PRO A 37 -8.26 -12.93 -0.86
C PRO A 37 -8.46 -12.31 -2.23
N GLY A 38 -7.71 -12.78 -3.17
CA GLY A 38 -7.63 -12.05 -4.37
C GLY A 38 -7.62 -12.81 -5.66
N ALA A 39 -6.70 -12.42 -6.49
CA ALA A 39 -6.53 -12.92 -7.82
C ALA A 39 -5.30 -13.81 -7.91
N ASP A 40 -5.29 -14.64 -8.92
CA ASP A 40 -4.12 -15.43 -9.30
C ASP A 40 -2.93 -14.53 -9.64
N VAL A 41 -1.73 -15.01 -9.38
CA VAL A 41 -0.52 -14.43 -9.96
C VAL A 41 -0.53 -14.66 -11.47
N THR A 42 -0.37 -13.59 -12.23
CA THR A 42 -0.39 -13.61 -13.70
C THR A 42 0.88 -13.09 -14.34
N SER A 43 1.73 -12.41 -13.57
CA SER A 43 3.01 -11.85 -14.03
C SER A 43 4.07 -11.89 -12.94
N PHE A 44 5.30 -12.17 -13.34
CA PHE A 44 6.48 -12.08 -12.48
C PHE A 44 7.42 -10.94 -12.89
N ASN A 45 7.07 -10.15 -13.91
CA ASN A 45 7.95 -9.12 -14.46
C ASN A 45 7.75 -7.80 -13.71
N PRO A 46 8.78 -7.28 -12.99
CA PRO A 46 8.65 -6.07 -12.18
C PRO A 46 8.33 -4.80 -12.99
N LEU A 47 8.51 -4.82 -14.32
CA LEU A 47 8.18 -3.68 -15.19
C LEU A 47 6.67 -3.50 -15.44
N PHE A 48 5.86 -4.55 -15.23
CA PHE A 48 4.44 -4.58 -15.65
C PHE A 48 3.48 -4.93 -14.52
N ILE A 49 3.91 -4.74 -13.29
CA ILE A 49 3.11 -5.07 -12.11
C ILE A 49 2.02 -4.02 -11.91
N THR A 50 0.77 -4.47 -11.99
CA THR A 50 -0.44 -3.65 -11.77
C THR A 50 -1.34 -4.21 -10.67
N SER A 51 -0.90 -5.26 -9.96
CA SER A 51 -1.60 -5.84 -8.82
C SER A 51 -0.63 -6.24 -7.72
N GLU A 52 -1.07 -6.17 -6.47
CA GLU A 52 -0.28 -6.57 -5.30
C GLU A 52 0.15 -8.05 -5.38
N TYR A 53 -0.73 -8.94 -5.84
CA TYR A 53 -0.44 -10.39 -6.01
C TYR A 53 0.76 -10.65 -6.92
N ASN A 54 0.88 -9.88 -8.00
CA ASN A 54 2.04 -9.93 -8.90
C ASN A 54 3.27 -9.28 -8.26
N ALA A 55 3.10 -8.22 -7.47
CA ALA A 55 4.20 -7.55 -6.75
C ALA A 55 4.84 -8.50 -5.73
N GLU A 56 4.01 -9.20 -4.95
CA GLU A 56 4.46 -10.21 -3.99
C GLU A 56 5.32 -11.30 -4.66
N ALA A 57 4.80 -11.91 -5.73
CA ALA A 57 5.51 -12.96 -6.45
C ALA A 57 6.80 -12.48 -7.13
N SER A 58 6.77 -11.29 -7.73
CA SER A 58 7.94 -10.68 -8.37
C SER A 58 9.02 -10.31 -7.34
N GLY A 59 8.62 -9.77 -6.18
CA GLY A 59 9.51 -9.42 -5.07
C GLY A 59 10.24 -10.62 -4.45
N LEU A 60 9.71 -11.84 -4.63
CA LEU A 60 10.42 -13.07 -4.24
C LEU A 60 11.56 -13.42 -5.22
N LEU A 61 11.47 -12.97 -6.48
CA LEU A 61 12.44 -13.31 -7.54
C LEU A 61 13.52 -12.24 -7.72
N PHE A 62 13.19 -10.97 -7.49
CA PHE A 62 14.08 -9.85 -7.74
C PHE A 62 14.29 -9.01 -6.48
N GLU A 63 15.54 -8.76 -6.12
CA GLU A 63 15.87 -7.91 -4.98
C GLU A 63 15.86 -6.44 -5.38
N SER A 64 15.42 -5.59 -4.46
CA SER A 64 15.33 -4.15 -4.68
C SER A 64 16.69 -3.48 -4.64
N LEU A 65 16.91 -2.50 -5.53
CA LEU A 65 18.06 -1.60 -5.41
C LEU A 65 18.03 -0.90 -4.04
N LEU A 66 16.85 -0.45 -3.62
CA LEU A 66 16.58 0.16 -2.32
C LEU A 66 15.38 -0.55 -1.69
N TRP A 67 15.61 -1.36 -0.68
CA TRP A 67 14.53 -1.97 0.11
C TRP A 67 13.95 -0.96 1.07
N ILE A 68 12.66 -0.69 0.95
CA ILE A 68 11.93 0.24 1.82
C ILE A 68 11.19 -0.59 2.87
N ASN A 69 11.51 -0.36 4.15
CA ASN A 69 10.89 -1.09 5.26
C ASN A 69 9.50 -0.54 5.64
N ARG A 70 8.81 -1.20 6.55
CA ARG A 70 7.48 -0.82 7.04
C ARG A 70 7.41 0.57 7.71
N PHE A 71 8.54 1.21 7.99
CA PHE A 71 8.64 2.58 8.49
C PHE A 71 8.99 3.59 7.41
N HIS A 72 8.94 3.18 6.13
CA HIS A 72 9.32 3.99 4.97
C HIS A 72 10.76 4.49 5.03
N GLN A 73 11.64 3.69 5.58
CA GLN A 73 13.07 3.94 5.64
C GLN A 73 13.80 2.91 4.77
N ILE A 74 14.95 3.30 4.22
CA ILE A 74 15.78 2.35 3.49
C ILE A 74 16.41 1.36 4.46
N ASP A 75 16.13 0.08 4.27
CA ASP A 75 16.86 -1.00 4.94
C ASP A 75 18.14 -1.30 4.13
N TRP A 76 19.22 -0.65 4.55
CA TRP A 76 20.52 -0.83 3.92
C TRP A 76 21.05 -2.27 4.05
N SER A 77 20.61 -3.05 5.01
CA SER A 77 21.07 -4.44 5.19
C SER A 77 20.53 -5.36 4.10
N ARG A 78 19.35 -5.05 3.56
CA ARG A 78 18.68 -5.81 2.52
C ARG A 78 18.89 -5.22 1.11
N SER A 79 19.02 -3.90 0.98
CA SER A 79 19.19 -3.22 -0.31
C SER A 79 20.42 -3.68 -1.08
N ILE A 80 20.36 -3.76 -2.41
CA ILE A 80 21.53 -3.95 -3.27
C ILE A 80 22.44 -2.72 -3.19
N ALA A 81 21.88 -1.51 -3.12
CA ALA A 81 22.68 -0.32 -2.82
C ALA A 81 23.18 -0.34 -1.37
N SER A 82 24.40 0.06 -1.16
CA SER A 82 25.01 0.27 0.17
C SER A 82 25.00 1.73 0.61
N SER A 83 24.88 2.66 -0.34
CA SER A 83 24.73 4.08 -0.03
C SER A 83 24.16 4.88 -1.20
N VAL A 84 23.47 5.96 -0.86
CA VAL A 84 23.04 7.01 -1.79
C VAL A 84 23.46 8.35 -1.20
N THR A 85 24.10 9.21 -2.00
CA THR A 85 24.46 10.58 -1.59
C THR A 85 23.99 11.59 -2.63
N THR A 86 23.56 12.77 -2.16
CA THR A 86 23.18 13.89 -3.03
C THR A 86 23.97 15.14 -2.63
N PRO A 87 25.05 15.49 -3.37
CA PRO A 87 25.94 16.59 -3.01
C PRO A 87 25.38 17.98 -3.31
N ASP A 88 24.32 18.08 -4.10
CA ASP A 88 23.78 19.32 -4.67
C ASP A 88 22.27 19.48 -4.44
N ALA A 89 21.84 19.16 -3.21
CA ALA A 89 20.47 19.35 -2.76
C ALA A 89 19.40 18.70 -3.64
N GLY A 90 19.66 17.47 -4.11
CA GLY A 90 18.67 16.66 -4.78
C GLY A 90 18.65 16.72 -6.31
N LYS A 91 19.71 17.22 -6.94
CA LYS A 91 19.86 17.16 -8.41
C LYS A 91 20.70 15.97 -8.88
N THR A 92 21.74 15.62 -8.13
CA THR A 92 22.64 14.51 -8.44
C THR A 92 22.58 13.46 -7.35
N TYR A 93 22.47 12.20 -7.73
CA TYR A 93 22.49 11.06 -6.81
C TYR A 93 23.65 10.15 -7.20
N ASN A 94 24.60 9.96 -6.29
CA ASN A 94 25.68 8.99 -6.44
C ASN A 94 25.29 7.75 -5.65
N VAL A 95 25.24 6.61 -6.32
CA VAL A 95 24.84 5.33 -5.74
C VAL A 95 26.00 4.37 -5.75
N THR A 96 26.26 3.72 -4.62
CA THR A 96 27.21 2.63 -4.47
C THR A 96 26.42 1.34 -4.25
N MET A 97 26.70 0.32 -5.05
CA MET A 97 26.15 -1.03 -4.91
C MET A 97 27.12 -1.92 -4.14
N ARG A 98 26.60 -2.85 -3.36
CA ARG A 98 27.39 -3.91 -2.75
C ARG A 98 27.58 -5.07 -3.74
N PRO A 99 28.56 -5.96 -3.54
CA PRO A 99 28.65 -7.21 -4.29
C PRO A 99 27.37 -8.03 -4.14
N TRP A 100 26.75 -8.37 -5.26
CA TRP A 100 25.54 -9.18 -5.34
C TRP A 100 25.64 -10.12 -6.53
N LEU A 101 24.94 -11.25 -6.51
CA LEU A 101 25.01 -12.26 -7.57
C LEU A 101 23.64 -12.59 -8.14
N TRP A 102 23.58 -12.74 -9.44
CA TRP A 102 22.51 -13.45 -10.10
C TRP A 102 22.53 -14.95 -9.74
N SER A 103 21.40 -15.62 -9.87
CA SER A 103 21.25 -17.05 -9.56
C SER A 103 22.16 -17.97 -10.38
N ASP A 104 22.61 -17.53 -11.54
CA ASP A 104 23.59 -18.24 -12.37
C ASP A 104 25.05 -17.96 -11.97
N GLY A 105 25.29 -17.06 -11.02
CA GLY A 105 26.60 -16.71 -10.48
C GLY A 105 27.27 -15.54 -11.17
N VAL A 106 26.64 -14.91 -12.16
CA VAL A 106 27.11 -13.66 -12.76
C VAL A 106 26.94 -12.52 -11.74
N PRO A 107 27.91 -11.61 -11.58
CA PRO A 107 27.75 -10.44 -10.70
C PRO A 107 26.65 -9.50 -11.18
N VAL A 108 25.82 -9.01 -10.24
CA VAL A 108 24.93 -7.87 -10.46
C VAL A 108 25.79 -6.61 -10.53
N THR A 109 25.60 -5.81 -11.56
CA THR A 109 26.43 -4.62 -11.82
C THR A 109 25.59 -3.42 -12.22
N THR A 110 26.22 -2.27 -12.30
CA THR A 110 25.61 -1.04 -12.83
C THR A 110 25.11 -1.17 -14.27
N LYS A 111 25.63 -2.15 -15.04
CA LYS A 111 25.09 -2.47 -16.39
C LYS A 111 23.63 -2.91 -16.30
N ASP A 112 23.27 -3.68 -15.27
CA ASP A 112 21.92 -4.18 -15.07
C ASP A 112 20.95 -3.04 -14.70
N VAL A 113 21.40 -2.07 -13.88
CA VAL A 113 20.63 -0.85 -13.55
C VAL A 113 20.41 0.03 -14.79
N VAL A 114 21.46 0.23 -15.60
CA VAL A 114 21.36 0.99 -16.87
C VAL A 114 20.42 0.29 -17.84
N TYR A 115 20.48 -1.03 -17.90
CA TYR A 115 19.59 -1.84 -18.72
C TYR A 115 18.13 -1.67 -18.31
N THR A 116 17.82 -1.76 -17.01
CA THR A 116 16.49 -1.50 -16.46
C THR A 116 15.97 -0.11 -16.86
N PHE A 117 16.78 0.93 -16.66
CA PHE A 117 16.39 2.30 -17.03
C PHE A 117 16.09 2.45 -18.53
N ASN A 118 16.86 1.77 -19.38
CA ASN A 118 16.62 1.78 -20.83
C ASN A 118 15.31 1.06 -21.19
N LEU A 119 14.97 -0.04 -20.50
CA LEU A 119 13.67 -0.71 -20.66
C LEU A 119 12.52 0.19 -20.22
N ILE A 120 12.62 0.83 -19.05
CA ILE A 120 11.62 1.79 -18.57
C ILE A 120 11.35 2.89 -19.61
N LYS A 121 12.40 3.46 -20.20
CA LYS A 121 12.26 4.45 -21.29
C LYS A 121 11.62 3.86 -22.55
N ALA A 122 11.97 2.64 -22.92
CA ALA A 122 11.47 2.00 -24.13
C ALA A 122 9.98 1.66 -24.01
N TYR A 123 9.53 1.24 -22.83
CA TYR A 123 8.11 0.95 -22.58
C TYR A 123 7.25 2.21 -22.37
N GLY A 124 7.84 3.32 -21.90
CA GLY A 124 7.11 4.57 -21.69
C GLY A 124 5.88 4.35 -20.81
N THR A 125 4.70 4.78 -21.25
CA THR A 125 3.44 4.65 -20.50
C THR A 125 2.97 3.21 -20.25
N SER A 126 3.57 2.21 -20.89
CA SER A 126 3.31 0.79 -20.59
C SER A 126 4.10 0.26 -19.39
N TYR A 127 5.05 1.02 -18.88
CA TYR A 127 5.74 0.72 -17.64
C TYR A 127 4.81 1.02 -16.46
N ALA A 128 4.62 0.09 -15.54
CA ALA A 128 3.67 0.22 -14.44
C ALA A 128 3.96 1.41 -13.50
N GLY A 129 5.24 1.74 -13.28
CA GLY A 129 5.67 2.88 -12.46
C GLY A 129 5.84 4.21 -13.23
N TYR A 130 5.27 4.32 -14.45
CA TYR A 130 5.39 5.54 -15.26
C TYR A 130 4.73 6.73 -14.57
N GLY A 131 5.48 7.83 -14.45
CA GLY A 131 5.03 9.05 -13.79
C GLY A 131 5.41 9.12 -12.31
N ALA A 132 5.29 8.03 -11.57
CA ALA A 132 5.63 7.99 -10.15
C ALA A 132 7.10 8.39 -9.92
N GLY A 133 7.35 9.29 -8.95
CA GLY A 133 8.68 9.85 -8.72
C GLY A 133 9.27 10.60 -9.93
N GLY A 134 8.42 11.05 -10.86
CA GLY A 134 8.78 11.71 -12.12
C GLY A 134 9.42 10.80 -13.17
N MET A 135 9.40 9.47 -12.97
CA MET A 135 10.06 8.49 -13.84
C MET A 135 9.33 8.29 -15.17
N PRO A 136 10.08 8.04 -16.28
CA PRO A 136 11.54 8.19 -16.41
C PRO A 136 11.98 9.62 -16.77
N GLY A 137 11.03 10.54 -17.00
CA GLY A 137 11.25 11.87 -17.61
C GLY A 137 12.13 12.81 -16.76
N ILE A 138 12.13 12.60 -15.43
CA ILE A 138 12.92 13.43 -14.52
C ILE A 138 14.43 13.18 -14.62
N ILE A 139 14.84 11.98 -15.07
CA ILE A 139 16.25 11.60 -15.19
C ILE A 139 16.84 12.17 -16.49
N ALA A 140 17.70 13.18 -16.36
CA ALA A 140 18.46 13.74 -17.48
C ALA A 140 19.57 12.80 -17.94
N SER A 141 20.27 12.13 -17.01
CA SER A 141 21.28 11.12 -17.32
C SER A 141 21.47 10.12 -16.20
N LEU A 142 21.75 8.86 -16.59
CA LEU A 142 22.20 7.79 -15.72
C LEU A 142 23.52 7.26 -16.30
N THR A 143 24.62 7.33 -15.53
CA THR A 143 25.96 7.01 -16.00
C THR A 143 26.65 6.09 -14.98
N ALA A 144 27.08 4.92 -15.43
CA ALA A 144 27.96 4.04 -14.67
C ALA A 144 29.41 4.55 -14.65
N SER A 145 30.03 4.63 -13.48
CA SER A 145 31.45 4.95 -13.32
C SER A 145 32.30 3.68 -13.34
N ASP A 146 31.78 2.60 -12.76
CA ASP A 146 32.39 1.27 -12.74
C ASP A 146 31.27 0.21 -12.47
N ALA A 147 31.64 -1.02 -12.15
CA ALA A 147 30.68 -2.12 -11.95
C ALA A 147 29.75 -1.92 -10.74
N THR A 148 30.10 -1.05 -9.78
CA THR A 148 29.39 -0.86 -8.52
C THR A 148 28.98 0.58 -8.23
N HIS A 149 29.44 1.55 -9.03
CA HIS A 149 29.14 2.96 -8.83
C HIS A 149 28.46 3.56 -10.05
N PHE A 150 27.32 4.19 -9.83
CA PHE A 150 26.64 4.96 -10.87
C PHE A 150 26.12 6.30 -10.33
N ARG A 151 25.86 7.18 -11.27
CA ARG A 151 25.34 8.53 -11.01
C ARG A 151 24.05 8.75 -11.79
N VAL A 152 23.05 9.26 -11.08
CA VAL A 152 21.81 9.78 -11.66
C VAL A 152 21.83 11.30 -11.57
N VAL A 153 21.58 11.98 -12.67
CA VAL A 153 21.43 13.44 -12.71
C VAL A 153 20.00 13.75 -13.17
N LEU A 154 19.29 14.54 -12.40
CA LEU A 154 17.93 14.95 -12.71
C LEU A 154 17.89 16.21 -13.59
N THR A 155 16.76 16.46 -14.23
CA THR A 155 16.52 17.68 -15.03
C THR A 155 16.57 18.95 -14.17
N HIS A 156 16.13 18.86 -12.91
CA HIS A 156 16.14 19.93 -11.90
C HIS A 156 16.33 19.33 -10.50
N PRO A 157 16.71 20.13 -9.48
CA PRO A 157 16.76 19.68 -8.11
C PRO A 157 15.34 19.37 -7.58
N VAL A 158 15.21 18.31 -6.75
CA VAL A 158 13.96 17.90 -6.12
C VAL A 158 14.18 17.56 -4.66
N ASN A 159 13.12 17.27 -3.93
CA ASN A 159 13.20 16.72 -2.59
C ASN A 159 13.91 15.35 -2.63
N PRO A 160 15.06 15.19 -1.95
CA PRO A 160 15.81 13.94 -1.97
C PRO A 160 15.00 12.74 -1.46
N ASP A 161 14.21 12.91 -0.39
CA ASP A 161 13.42 11.82 0.19
C ASP A 161 12.35 11.34 -0.79
N TRP A 162 11.67 12.27 -1.46
CA TRP A 162 10.70 11.93 -2.49
C TRP A 162 11.34 11.14 -3.65
N PHE A 163 12.44 11.63 -4.22
CA PHE A 163 13.04 10.94 -5.36
C PHE A 163 13.69 9.61 -4.99
N ILE A 164 14.34 9.52 -3.83
CA ILE A 164 14.93 8.26 -3.35
C ILE A 164 13.84 7.20 -3.18
N LEU A 165 12.71 7.55 -2.54
CA LEU A 165 11.66 6.60 -2.21
C LEU A 165 10.72 6.29 -3.38
N ASN A 166 10.40 7.26 -4.24
CA ASN A 166 9.43 7.07 -5.33
C ASN A 166 10.07 6.95 -6.72
N GLY A 167 11.28 7.46 -6.93
CA GLY A 167 11.94 7.46 -8.23
C GLY A 167 13.13 6.51 -8.31
N LEU A 168 14.15 6.73 -7.47
CA LEU A 168 15.39 5.94 -7.50
C LEU A 168 15.14 4.47 -7.13
N SER A 169 14.21 4.19 -6.21
CA SER A 169 13.81 2.83 -5.81
C SER A 169 13.30 1.98 -6.98
N GLN A 170 12.77 2.60 -8.03
CA GLN A 170 12.30 1.90 -9.23
C GLN A 170 13.42 1.36 -10.13
N LEU A 171 14.68 1.76 -9.90
CA LEU A 171 15.82 1.29 -10.68
C LEU A 171 16.34 -0.08 -10.20
N GLN A 172 15.44 -1.02 -9.96
CA GLN A 172 15.75 -2.40 -9.62
C GLN A 172 16.59 -3.05 -10.72
N PRO A 173 17.74 -3.70 -10.44
CA PRO A 173 18.53 -4.37 -11.46
C PRO A 173 17.74 -5.48 -12.16
N LEU A 174 17.86 -5.57 -13.47
CA LEU A 174 17.35 -6.68 -14.30
C LEU A 174 18.49 -7.35 -15.06
N PRO A 175 18.47 -8.68 -15.26
CA PRO A 175 19.61 -9.45 -15.74
C PRO A 175 19.94 -9.14 -17.22
N ALA A 176 20.70 -8.07 -17.46
CA ALA A 176 21.05 -7.63 -18.80
C ALA A 176 21.67 -8.76 -19.65
N HIS A 177 22.62 -9.52 -19.07
CA HIS A 177 23.28 -10.63 -19.75
C HIS A 177 22.33 -11.76 -20.20
N ALA A 178 21.19 -11.92 -19.50
CA ALA A 178 20.19 -12.94 -19.84
C ALA A 178 19.09 -12.39 -20.77
N TRP A 179 18.73 -11.09 -20.63
CA TRP A 179 17.57 -10.52 -21.31
C TRP A 179 17.90 -9.66 -22.54
N GLU A 180 19.14 -9.16 -22.72
CA GLU A 180 19.53 -8.36 -23.91
C GLU A 180 19.30 -9.05 -25.26
N LYS A 181 19.20 -10.37 -25.27
CA LYS A 181 18.86 -11.15 -26.48
C LYS A 181 17.40 -11.04 -26.92
N TYR A 182 16.53 -10.54 -26.07
CA TYR A 182 15.10 -10.38 -26.34
C TYR A 182 14.76 -8.92 -26.67
N ASN A 183 13.83 -8.72 -27.60
CA ASN A 183 13.24 -7.39 -27.84
C ASN A 183 12.12 -7.10 -26.81
N THR A 184 11.58 -5.88 -26.83
CA THR A 184 10.53 -5.43 -25.90
C THR A 184 9.27 -6.30 -25.97
N ASP A 185 8.84 -6.73 -27.16
CA ASP A 185 7.65 -7.58 -27.31
C ASP A 185 7.85 -8.95 -26.70
N GLN A 186 9.03 -9.54 -26.86
CA GLN A 186 9.38 -10.82 -26.28
C GLN A 186 9.46 -10.77 -24.74
N ILE A 187 9.99 -9.66 -24.18
CA ILE A 187 10.02 -9.43 -22.73
C ILE A 187 8.58 -9.28 -22.21
N TRP A 188 7.72 -8.53 -22.91
CA TRP A 188 6.30 -8.41 -22.59
C TRP A 188 5.59 -9.76 -22.59
N GLN A 189 5.76 -10.55 -23.66
CA GLN A 189 5.14 -11.86 -23.79
C GLN A 189 5.65 -12.89 -22.77
N GLY A 190 6.90 -12.72 -22.31
CA GLY A 190 7.54 -13.61 -21.34
C GLY A 190 7.10 -13.43 -19.88
N GLN A 191 6.25 -12.44 -19.57
CA GLN A 191 5.98 -11.99 -18.20
C GLN A 191 5.37 -13.04 -17.24
N SER A 192 4.81 -14.13 -17.77
CA SER A 192 4.28 -15.26 -16.99
C SER A 192 5.01 -16.59 -17.26
N SER A 193 6.11 -16.57 -18.02
CA SER A 193 6.85 -17.78 -18.39
C SER A 193 7.95 -18.10 -17.38
N PRO A 194 7.92 -19.23 -16.64
CA PRO A 194 8.99 -19.60 -15.71
C PRO A 194 10.38 -19.67 -16.36
N ALA A 195 10.46 -20.09 -17.61
CA ALA A 195 11.74 -20.17 -18.33
C ALA A 195 12.39 -18.79 -18.55
N PHE A 196 11.58 -17.72 -18.64
CA PHE A 196 12.06 -16.35 -18.76
C PHE A 196 12.74 -15.87 -17.46
N PHE A 197 12.23 -16.33 -16.30
CA PHE A 197 12.72 -15.97 -14.96
C PHE A 197 13.73 -16.97 -14.39
N SER A 198 14.49 -17.66 -15.24
CA SER A 198 15.53 -18.59 -14.82
C SER A 198 16.76 -17.92 -14.22
N VAL A 199 16.97 -16.63 -14.48
CA VAL A 199 18.06 -15.80 -13.90
C VAL A 199 17.44 -14.67 -13.12
N VAL A 200 17.59 -14.73 -11.79
CA VAL A 200 17.02 -13.78 -10.82
C VAL A 200 18.03 -13.52 -9.70
N ASP A 201 17.84 -12.50 -8.88
CA ASP A 201 18.76 -12.12 -7.80
C ASP A 201 18.12 -12.01 -6.43
N GLY A 202 16.82 -12.27 -6.36
CA GLY A 202 16.03 -12.24 -5.12
C GLY A 202 16.20 -13.49 -4.25
N PRO A 203 15.45 -13.54 -3.13
CA PRO A 203 15.56 -14.59 -2.13
C PRO A 203 15.19 -15.99 -2.64
N LEU A 204 14.33 -16.08 -3.66
CA LEU A 204 13.80 -17.35 -4.16
C LEU A 204 14.00 -17.50 -5.69
N LEU A 205 13.97 -18.74 -6.14
CA LEU A 205 13.93 -19.14 -7.55
C LEU A 205 12.54 -19.66 -7.87
N LEU A 206 12.01 -19.37 -9.06
CA LEU A 206 10.76 -19.93 -9.53
C LEU A 206 10.97 -21.39 -9.98
N GLY A 207 10.49 -22.34 -9.18
CA GLY A 207 10.59 -23.78 -9.42
C GLY A 207 9.46 -24.34 -10.29
N GLY A 208 8.28 -23.69 -10.29
CA GLY A 208 7.12 -24.11 -11.05
C GLY A 208 6.03 -23.07 -11.04
N PHE A 209 5.17 -23.08 -12.05
CA PHE A 209 3.99 -22.21 -12.15
C PHE A 209 2.89 -22.91 -12.91
N THR A 210 1.73 -23.05 -12.28
CA THR A 210 0.52 -23.60 -12.89
C THR A 210 -0.57 -22.54 -12.86
N VAL A 211 -0.93 -22.01 -14.01
CA VAL A 211 -1.95 -20.94 -14.14
C VAL A 211 -3.24 -21.36 -13.45
N GLY A 212 -3.77 -20.49 -12.59
CA GLY A 212 -5.00 -20.74 -11.85
C GLY A 212 -4.86 -21.75 -10.70
N VAL A 213 -3.65 -22.20 -10.36
CA VAL A 213 -3.41 -23.20 -9.31
C VAL A 213 -2.37 -22.76 -8.30
N ASP A 214 -1.10 -22.60 -8.74
CA ASP A 214 -0.01 -22.27 -7.83
C ASP A 214 1.21 -21.65 -8.53
N ALA A 215 2.04 -20.99 -7.72
CA ALA A 215 3.44 -20.67 -8.03
C ALA A 215 4.35 -21.30 -6.96
N GLN A 216 5.36 -22.07 -7.39
CA GLN A 216 6.25 -22.81 -6.51
C GLN A 216 7.65 -22.21 -6.56
N PHE A 217 8.23 -21.98 -5.40
CA PHE A 217 9.54 -21.37 -5.24
C PHE A 217 10.46 -22.25 -4.37
N VAL A 218 11.76 -22.10 -4.58
CA VAL A 218 12.80 -22.70 -3.75
C VAL A 218 13.82 -21.62 -3.35
N PRO A 219 14.50 -21.75 -2.20
CA PRO A 219 15.54 -20.80 -1.81
C PRO A 219 16.62 -20.64 -2.88
N ASN A 220 17.01 -19.39 -3.14
CA ASN A 220 18.13 -19.08 -4.03
C ASN A 220 19.46 -19.29 -3.27
N PRO A 221 20.30 -20.28 -3.63
CA PRO A 221 21.54 -20.57 -2.91
C PRO A 221 22.61 -19.47 -3.09
N ARG A 222 22.37 -18.51 -4.00
CA ARG A 222 23.28 -17.37 -4.26
C ARG A 222 22.72 -16.05 -3.74
N TYR A 223 21.58 -16.09 -3.04
CA TYR A 223 21.01 -14.89 -2.45
C TYR A 223 22.00 -14.24 -1.45
N GLY A 224 22.26 -12.95 -1.64
CA GLY A 224 23.22 -12.20 -0.83
C GLY A 224 22.70 -11.74 0.54
N GLY A 225 21.39 -11.93 0.81
CA GLY A 225 20.73 -11.57 2.06
C GLY A 225 20.71 -12.71 3.10
N THR A 226 19.76 -12.64 4.04
CA THR A 226 19.60 -13.65 5.10
C THR A 226 19.08 -14.97 4.50
N PRO A 227 19.65 -16.14 4.87
CA PRO A 227 19.17 -17.44 4.43
C PRO A 227 17.74 -17.74 4.87
N MET A 228 17.01 -18.52 4.06
CA MET A 228 15.66 -18.99 4.36
C MET A 228 15.67 -20.14 5.38
N HIS A 229 14.59 -20.25 6.17
CA HIS A 229 14.35 -21.33 7.11
C HIS A 229 13.29 -22.33 6.59
N PHE A 230 13.26 -22.55 5.28
CA PHE A 230 12.39 -23.52 4.61
C PHE A 230 13.06 -24.02 3.32
N GLN A 231 12.56 -25.12 2.77
CA GLN A 231 13.09 -25.76 1.56
C GLN A 231 12.23 -25.45 0.33
N ARG A 232 10.93 -25.19 0.54
CA ARG A 232 9.97 -24.83 -0.53
C ARG A 232 9.00 -23.78 -0.01
N PHE A 233 8.57 -22.93 -0.93
CA PHE A 233 7.56 -21.92 -0.69
C PHE A 233 6.53 -21.98 -1.84
N ILE A 234 5.26 -22.13 -1.51
CA ILE A 234 4.20 -22.31 -2.50
C ILE A 234 3.15 -21.22 -2.27
N MET A 235 2.90 -20.42 -3.31
CA MET A 235 1.73 -19.54 -3.37
C MET A 235 0.60 -20.34 -4.01
N LYS A 236 -0.35 -20.82 -3.21
CA LYS A 236 -1.53 -21.57 -3.66
C LYS A 236 -2.68 -20.60 -3.90
N PHE A 237 -3.28 -20.65 -5.08
CA PHE A 237 -4.32 -19.68 -5.45
C PHE A 237 -5.67 -20.15 -4.93
N GLU A 238 -6.13 -19.50 -3.87
CA GLU A 238 -7.47 -19.67 -3.28
C GLU A 238 -8.20 -18.31 -3.43
N ASN A 239 -9.38 -18.34 -4.03
CA ASN A 239 -10.04 -17.10 -4.49
C ASN A 239 -11.21 -16.66 -3.59
N ALA A 240 -11.36 -17.25 -2.40
CA ALA A 240 -12.42 -16.89 -1.47
C ALA A 240 -11.98 -17.04 -0.01
N GLU A 241 -12.27 -16.05 0.81
CA GLU A 241 -11.91 -15.99 2.25
C GLU A 241 -12.30 -17.25 3.03
N GLY A 242 -13.53 -17.75 2.82
CA GLY A 242 -14.00 -18.96 3.50
C GLY A 242 -13.25 -20.24 3.08
N GLN A 243 -12.69 -20.28 1.87
CA GLN A 243 -11.87 -21.41 1.40
C GLN A 243 -10.47 -21.36 2.01
N GLU A 244 -9.87 -20.18 2.09
CA GLU A 244 -8.58 -19.99 2.74
C GLU A 244 -8.61 -20.43 4.20
N LEU A 245 -9.62 -20.01 4.96
CA LEU A 245 -9.78 -20.38 6.36
C LEU A 245 -9.88 -21.90 6.53
N GLN A 246 -10.74 -22.56 5.75
CA GLN A 246 -10.88 -24.03 5.77
C GLN A 246 -9.57 -24.75 5.40
N ALA A 247 -8.79 -24.15 4.48
CA ALA A 247 -7.50 -24.73 4.07
C ALA A 247 -6.44 -24.64 5.19
N VAL A 248 -6.46 -23.59 6.02
CA VAL A 248 -5.60 -23.54 7.22
C VAL A 248 -6.06 -24.57 8.26
N GLU A 249 -7.37 -24.68 8.53
CA GLU A 249 -7.91 -25.66 9.48
C GLU A 249 -7.61 -27.11 9.06
N SER A 250 -7.60 -27.40 7.75
CA SER A 250 -7.24 -28.74 7.23
C SER A 250 -5.74 -28.99 7.14
N GLY A 251 -4.90 -27.96 7.26
CA GLY A 251 -3.46 -28.03 7.08
C GLY A 251 -2.99 -27.93 5.62
N ASP A 252 -3.87 -27.56 4.71
CA ASP A 252 -3.55 -27.33 3.28
C ASP A 252 -2.85 -25.99 3.03
N LEU A 253 -3.02 -25.03 3.97
CA LEU A 253 -2.32 -23.76 4.03
C LEU A 253 -1.66 -23.58 5.41
N ASP A 254 -0.59 -22.83 5.46
CA ASP A 254 0.12 -22.48 6.70
C ASP A 254 -0.36 -21.18 7.31
N MET A 255 -1.00 -20.32 6.52
CA MET A 255 -1.66 -19.09 6.96
C MET A 255 -2.67 -18.61 5.93
N SER A 256 -3.63 -17.81 6.37
CA SER A 256 -4.62 -17.15 5.52
C SER A 256 -5.02 -15.80 6.08
N ASN A 257 -5.66 -14.98 5.25
CA ASN A 257 -6.41 -13.84 5.76
C ASN A 257 -7.54 -14.32 6.68
N LEU A 258 -7.77 -13.59 7.75
CA LEU A 258 -8.87 -13.81 8.67
C LEU A 258 -9.95 -12.77 8.39
N PRO A 259 -11.16 -13.17 7.91
CA PRO A 259 -12.28 -12.24 7.75
C PRO A 259 -12.67 -11.58 9.07
N PHE A 260 -13.04 -10.32 9.07
CA PHE A 260 -13.35 -9.57 10.29
C PHE A 260 -14.48 -10.20 11.11
N ASP A 261 -15.52 -10.71 10.47
CA ASP A 261 -16.66 -11.38 11.11
C ASP A 261 -16.31 -12.72 11.79
N LEU A 262 -15.14 -13.28 11.52
CA LEU A 262 -14.65 -14.53 12.08
C LEU A 262 -13.60 -14.37 13.19
N TYR A 263 -13.20 -13.13 13.53
CA TYR A 263 -12.16 -12.88 14.55
C TYR A 263 -12.46 -13.54 15.90
N ASP A 264 -13.70 -13.42 16.37
CA ASP A 264 -14.11 -14.03 17.64
C ASP A 264 -14.07 -15.56 17.62
N GLN A 265 -14.33 -16.16 16.47
CA GLN A 265 -14.33 -17.62 16.29
C GLN A 265 -12.91 -18.16 16.16
N ALA A 266 -12.09 -17.51 15.36
CA ALA A 266 -10.72 -17.94 15.08
C ALA A 266 -9.81 -17.90 16.31
N SER A 267 -10.03 -16.96 17.24
CA SER A 267 -9.29 -16.91 18.52
C SER A 267 -9.46 -18.16 19.40
N HIS A 268 -10.43 -19.02 19.09
CA HIS A 268 -10.74 -20.25 19.82
C HIS A 268 -10.32 -21.53 19.08
N LEU A 269 -9.74 -21.41 17.87
CA LEU A 269 -9.29 -22.58 17.11
C LEU A 269 -8.07 -23.23 17.79
N PRO A 270 -8.12 -24.54 18.07
CA PRO A 270 -7.00 -25.25 18.68
C PRO A 270 -5.82 -25.36 17.71
N GLY A 271 -4.65 -24.95 18.15
CA GLY A 271 -3.42 -25.14 17.39
C GLY A 271 -3.04 -24.00 16.44
N ASP A 272 -3.90 -23.00 16.26
CA ASP A 272 -3.61 -21.85 15.42
C ASP A 272 -3.46 -20.56 16.25
N SER A 273 -2.80 -19.57 15.68
CA SER A 273 -2.64 -18.25 16.28
C SER A 273 -3.14 -17.15 15.35
N VAL A 274 -3.72 -16.11 15.94
CA VAL A 274 -4.09 -14.89 15.21
C VAL A 274 -2.91 -13.92 15.28
N VAL A 275 -2.43 -13.48 14.13
CA VAL A 275 -1.35 -12.49 14.00
C VAL A 275 -1.90 -11.23 13.37
N THR A 276 -2.03 -10.16 14.16
CA THR A 276 -2.43 -8.85 13.65
C THR A 276 -1.26 -8.17 12.93
N LEU A 277 -1.48 -7.76 11.69
CA LEU A 277 -0.49 -7.07 10.87
C LEU A 277 -0.49 -5.57 11.16
N PRO A 278 0.60 -4.84 10.84
CA PRO A 278 0.50 -3.40 10.68
C PRO A 278 -0.58 -3.04 9.64
N PRO A 279 -1.28 -1.91 9.77
CA PRO A 279 -2.22 -1.47 8.74
C PRO A 279 -1.48 -1.26 7.42
N THR A 280 -2.16 -1.49 6.30
CA THR A 280 -1.65 -1.15 4.97
C THR A 280 -1.40 0.35 4.86
N TYR A 281 -0.48 0.77 3.97
CA TYR A 281 -0.23 2.20 3.74
C TYR A 281 -1.22 2.76 2.73
N SER A 282 -2.46 2.84 3.17
CA SER A 282 -3.63 3.19 2.37
C SER A 282 -4.67 3.90 3.23
N TRP A 283 -5.74 4.38 2.62
CA TRP A 283 -6.99 4.75 3.27
C TRP A 283 -8.17 4.32 2.40
N HIS A 284 -9.35 4.19 3.00
CA HIS A 284 -10.57 4.23 2.22
C HIS A 284 -10.97 5.67 1.96
N GLU A 285 -11.65 5.90 0.84
CA GLU A 285 -12.13 7.23 0.49
C GLU A 285 -13.51 7.20 -0.16
N LEU A 286 -14.33 8.18 0.21
CA LEU A 286 -15.48 8.55 -0.59
C LEU A 286 -15.04 9.67 -1.54
N ILE A 287 -14.98 9.37 -2.83
CA ILE A 287 -14.60 10.30 -3.89
C ILE A 287 -15.85 11.05 -4.37
N PRO A 288 -16.06 12.33 -4.01
CA PRO A 288 -17.16 13.12 -4.56
C PRO A 288 -16.83 13.57 -5.97
N ASN A 289 -17.75 13.42 -6.92
CA ASN A 289 -17.52 13.88 -8.29
C ASN A 289 -17.80 15.40 -8.41
N LEU A 290 -16.74 16.20 -8.45
CA LEU A 290 -16.82 17.66 -8.56
C LEU A 290 -17.07 18.13 -10.01
N ALA A 291 -16.79 17.26 -10.99
CA ALA A 291 -17.00 17.55 -12.40
C ALA A 291 -18.45 17.29 -12.86
N ASN A 292 -19.23 16.51 -12.10
CA ASN A 292 -20.61 16.19 -12.46
C ASN A 292 -21.56 17.36 -12.11
N PRO A 293 -22.27 17.95 -13.10
CA PRO A 293 -23.20 19.06 -12.82
C PRO A 293 -24.35 18.71 -11.87
N ALA A 294 -24.75 17.43 -11.79
CA ALA A 294 -25.81 16.98 -10.90
C ALA A 294 -25.40 17.04 -9.40
N THR A 295 -24.10 17.04 -9.14
CA THR A 295 -23.50 17.10 -7.79
C THR A 295 -22.65 18.37 -7.60
N ALA A 296 -22.97 19.45 -8.29
CA ALA A 296 -22.21 20.70 -8.22
C ALA A 296 -22.03 21.27 -6.79
N TYR A 297 -22.87 20.85 -5.83
CA TYR A 297 -22.70 21.20 -4.41
C TYR A 297 -21.40 20.64 -3.80
N PHE A 298 -20.82 19.59 -4.36
CA PHE A 298 -19.50 19.09 -3.92
C PHE A 298 -18.35 20.06 -4.20
N THR A 299 -18.52 21.03 -5.08
CA THR A 299 -17.50 22.07 -5.34
C THR A 299 -17.33 23.01 -4.15
N ASP A 300 -18.35 23.16 -3.28
CA ASP A 300 -18.26 23.95 -2.06
C ASP A 300 -17.53 23.14 -0.97
N VAL A 301 -16.36 23.61 -0.56
CA VAL A 301 -15.54 22.93 0.47
C VAL A 301 -16.31 22.71 1.78
N ARG A 302 -17.25 23.61 2.14
CA ARG A 302 -18.06 23.46 3.35
C ARG A 302 -18.99 22.26 3.31
N VAL A 303 -19.44 21.86 2.11
CA VAL A 303 -20.25 20.64 1.94
C VAL A 303 -19.37 19.41 2.16
N ARG A 304 -18.15 19.38 1.60
CA ARG A 304 -17.22 18.28 1.80
C ARG A 304 -16.76 18.15 3.26
N GLN A 305 -16.44 19.29 3.90
CA GLN A 305 -16.13 19.32 5.35
C GLN A 305 -17.33 18.84 6.19
N ALA A 306 -18.55 19.24 5.83
CA ALA A 306 -19.75 18.78 6.52
C ALA A 306 -19.95 17.27 6.37
N MET A 307 -19.61 16.68 5.24
CA MET A 307 -19.64 15.22 5.05
C MET A 307 -18.60 14.55 5.96
N ALA A 308 -17.37 15.06 5.97
CA ALA A 308 -16.31 14.52 6.83
C ALA A 308 -16.64 14.62 8.33
N ASP A 309 -17.16 15.79 8.78
CA ASP A 309 -17.57 15.99 10.17
C ASP A 309 -18.85 15.20 10.56
N ALA A 310 -19.65 14.76 9.58
CA ALA A 310 -20.85 13.97 9.84
C ALA A 310 -20.56 12.47 10.05
N ILE A 311 -19.51 11.94 9.45
CA ILE A 311 -19.21 10.50 9.42
C ILE A 311 -18.46 10.10 10.71
N ASP A 312 -19.06 9.17 11.47
CA ASP A 312 -18.45 8.56 12.65
C ASP A 312 -17.51 7.44 12.25
N GLN A 313 -16.23 7.80 12.03
CA GLN A 313 -15.21 6.82 11.67
C GLN A 313 -15.00 5.74 12.75
N GLN A 314 -15.17 6.09 14.04
CA GLN A 314 -15.07 5.09 15.11
C GLN A 314 -16.23 4.09 15.06
N GLN A 315 -17.43 4.52 14.69
CA GLN A 315 -18.55 3.61 14.48
C GLN A 315 -18.26 2.67 13.29
N ILE A 316 -17.73 3.17 12.18
CA ILE A 316 -17.32 2.33 11.04
C ILE A 316 -16.29 1.29 11.48
N ILE A 317 -15.24 1.70 12.20
CA ILE A 317 -14.21 0.79 12.73
C ILE A 317 -14.86 -0.31 13.61
N ASN A 318 -15.76 0.08 14.49
CA ASN A 318 -16.39 -0.87 15.40
C ASN A 318 -17.36 -1.84 14.69
N LEU A 319 -18.12 -1.38 13.70
CA LEU A 319 -19.14 -2.20 13.02
C LEU A 319 -18.57 -2.99 11.84
N ALA A 320 -17.89 -2.32 10.90
CA ALA A 320 -17.43 -2.92 9.67
C ALA A 320 -16.04 -3.58 9.78
N MET A 321 -15.20 -3.10 10.71
CA MET A 321 -13.84 -3.62 10.91
C MET A 321 -13.70 -4.36 12.27
N HIS A 322 -14.80 -4.59 12.98
CA HIS A 322 -14.83 -5.27 14.28
C HIS A 322 -13.80 -4.75 15.30
N GLY A 323 -13.52 -3.44 15.27
CA GLY A 323 -12.53 -2.77 16.11
C GLY A 323 -11.09 -2.77 15.57
N HIS A 324 -10.85 -3.36 14.40
CA HIS A 324 -9.52 -3.50 13.80
C HIS A 324 -9.31 -2.51 12.65
N GLY A 325 -9.19 -1.25 13.00
CA GLY A 325 -8.94 -0.15 12.05
C GLY A 325 -8.39 1.08 12.73
N LEU A 326 -7.94 2.03 11.93
CA LEU A 326 -7.45 3.33 12.36
C LEU A 326 -8.23 4.42 11.64
N ALA A 327 -8.73 5.41 12.37
CA ALA A 327 -9.38 6.57 11.77
C ALA A 327 -8.38 7.41 10.98
N ASP A 328 -8.80 7.89 9.81
CA ASP A 328 -7.98 8.71 8.93
C ASP A 328 -8.75 9.98 8.50
N TYR A 329 -8.11 11.13 8.66
CA TYR A 329 -8.71 12.44 8.37
C TYR A 329 -7.91 13.26 7.38
N GLY A 330 -6.91 12.67 6.74
CA GLY A 330 -6.00 13.37 5.84
C GLY A 330 -5.30 12.44 4.85
N PRO A 331 -4.47 13.00 3.97
CA PRO A 331 -3.86 12.28 2.86
C PRO A 331 -2.63 11.44 3.22
N VAL A 332 -2.33 11.27 4.50
CA VAL A 332 -1.24 10.42 4.99
C VAL A 332 -1.74 9.61 6.16
N PRO A 333 -1.72 8.27 6.07
CA PRO A 333 -2.16 7.37 7.12
C PRO A 333 -1.46 7.64 8.45
N VAL A 334 -2.18 7.45 9.54
CA VAL A 334 -1.63 7.68 10.89
C VAL A 334 -0.56 6.65 11.29
N SER A 335 -0.45 5.55 10.57
CA SER A 335 0.56 4.51 10.78
C SER A 335 1.15 3.99 9.46
N PRO A 336 2.49 3.92 9.31
CA PRO A 336 3.48 4.47 10.23
C PRO A 336 3.47 6.01 10.23
N ASP A 337 3.84 6.61 11.33
CA ASP A 337 3.80 8.06 11.52
C ASP A 337 5.02 8.80 10.93
N THR A 338 5.88 8.12 10.18
CA THR A 338 7.15 8.65 9.64
C THR A 338 6.95 9.96 8.87
N PHE A 339 5.94 10.00 8.01
CA PHE A 339 5.64 11.17 7.18
C PHE A 339 4.47 12.02 7.69
N LEU A 340 3.86 11.63 8.81
CA LEU A 340 2.72 12.34 9.37
C LEU A 340 3.10 13.73 9.88
N SER A 341 2.27 14.74 9.58
CA SER A 341 2.52 16.12 10.03
C SER A 341 2.48 16.24 11.55
N PRO A 342 3.20 17.19 12.15
CA PRO A 342 3.16 17.41 13.60
C PRO A 342 1.76 17.69 14.14
N ALA A 343 0.89 18.32 13.35
CA ALA A 343 -0.50 18.57 13.72
C ALA A 343 -1.29 17.25 13.78
N ALA A 344 -1.18 16.43 12.75
CA ALA A 344 -1.84 15.13 12.69
C ALA A 344 -1.31 14.14 13.76
N LYS A 345 0.01 14.11 14.01
CA LYS A 345 0.60 13.35 15.14
C LYS A 345 0.04 13.76 16.51
N ALA A 346 -0.34 15.02 16.66
CA ALA A 346 -0.98 15.53 17.88
C ALA A 346 -2.50 15.34 17.89
N GLY A 347 -3.08 14.60 16.92
CA GLY A 347 -4.52 14.40 16.77
C GLY A 347 -5.30 15.65 16.40
N LYS A 348 -4.62 16.66 15.81
CA LYS A 348 -5.23 17.92 15.43
C LYS A 348 -5.57 17.92 13.95
N PHE A 349 -6.79 17.52 13.64
CA PHE A 349 -7.31 17.56 12.28
C PHE A 349 -8.32 18.73 12.13
N PRO A 350 -8.42 19.31 10.92
CA PRO A 350 -9.42 20.35 10.61
C PRO A 350 -10.86 19.82 10.64
N VAL A 351 -11.02 18.52 10.42
CA VAL A 351 -12.28 17.78 10.45
C VAL A 351 -12.22 16.70 11.52
N ASP A 352 -13.36 16.42 12.15
CA ASP A 352 -13.53 15.36 13.16
C ASP A 352 -15.04 15.08 13.29
N TYR A 353 -15.43 13.97 13.87
CA TYR A 353 -16.84 13.66 14.06
C TYR A 353 -17.55 14.71 14.92
N ASP A 354 -18.29 15.60 14.27
CA ASP A 354 -19.15 16.63 14.89
C ASP A 354 -20.38 16.91 14.00
N PRO A 355 -21.48 16.16 14.18
CA PRO A 355 -22.72 16.39 13.42
C PRO A 355 -23.32 17.80 13.61
N GLY A 356 -23.02 18.45 14.74
CA GLY A 356 -23.45 19.84 15.00
C GLY A 356 -22.70 20.83 14.10
N LYS A 357 -21.37 20.69 14.00
CA LYS A 357 -20.52 21.45 13.10
C LYS A 357 -20.90 21.17 11.63
N ALA A 358 -21.17 19.90 11.26
CA ALA A 358 -21.62 19.55 9.93
C ALA A 358 -22.88 20.31 9.51
N LYS A 359 -23.92 20.34 10.36
CA LYS A 359 -25.14 21.12 10.11
C LYS A 359 -24.87 22.62 9.99
N ALA A 360 -24.00 23.17 10.83
CA ALA A 360 -23.60 24.58 10.76
C ALA A 360 -22.88 24.93 9.45
N LEU A 361 -22.01 24.06 8.95
CA LEU A 361 -21.32 24.21 7.65
C LEU A 361 -22.29 24.17 6.48
N LEU A 362 -23.26 23.25 6.47
CA LEU A 362 -24.31 23.22 5.46
C LEU A 362 -25.15 24.49 5.47
N ALA A 363 -25.56 24.98 6.65
CA ALA A 363 -26.30 26.23 6.79
C ALA A 363 -25.46 27.44 6.29
N ALA A 364 -24.17 27.51 6.62
CA ALA A 364 -23.24 28.53 6.13
C ALA A 364 -23.05 28.47 4.61
N ALA A 365 -23.15 27.26 4.00
CA ALA A 365 -23.17 27.09 2.55
C ALA A 365 -24.52 27.46 1.90
N GLY A 366 -25.54 27.75 2.72
CA GLY A 366 -26.88 28.16 2.30
C GLY A 366 -27.86 26.99 2.09
N TYR A 367 -27.53 25.81 2.61
CA TYR A 367 -28.42 24.65 2.60
C TYR A 367 -29.21 24.58 3.91
N MET A 368 -30.52 24.60 3.82
CA MET A 368 -31.45 24.55 4.94
C MET A 368 -32.30 23.28 4.89
N PRO A 369 -32.71 22.71 6.01
CA PRO A 369 -33.56 21.53 6.01
C PRO A 369 -34.85 21.75 5.23
N GLY A 370 -35.17 20.83 4.31
CA GLY A 370 -36.44 20.74 3.64
C GLY A 370 -37.52 20.10 4.51
N THR A 371 -38.75 19.95 3.98
CA THR A 371 -39.86 19.30 4.68
C THR A 371 -39.62 17.83 4.97
N ASP A 372 -38.76 17.18 4.21
CA ASP A 372 -38.31 15.78 4.37
C ASP A 372 -37.02 15.64 5.18
N GLY A 373 -36.52 16.76 5.72
CA GLY A 373 -35.29 16.82 6.50
C GLY A 373 -34.02 16.87 5.64
N ILE A 374 -34.10 16.80 4.30
CA ILE A 374 -32.92 16.92 3.44
C ILE A 374 -32.55 18.40 3.25
N ALA A 375 -31.27 18.68 3.42
CA ALA A 375 -30.69 20.01 3.22
C ALA A 375 -30.81 20.43 1.76
N GLN A 376 -31.36 21.62 1.53
CA GLN A 376 -31.63 22.15 0.19
C GLN A 376 -31.30 23.62 0.07
N LYS A 377 -30.92 24.04 -1.13
CA LYS A 377 -30.65 25.44 -1.51
C LYS A 377 -31.40 25.77 -2.78
N LYS A 378 -32.32 26.77 -2.74
CA LYS A 378 -33.15 27.12 -3.89
C LYS A 378 -33.91 25.93 -4.51
N GLY A 379 -34.37 24.99 -3.69
CA GLY A 379 -35.08 23.78 -4.11
C GLY A 379 -34.18 22.61 -4.56
N SER A 380 -32.89 22.79 -4.71
CA SER A 380 -31.93 21.74 -5.02
C SER A 380 -31.45 21.07 -3.73
N LYS A 381 -31.71 19.77 -3.59
CA LYS A 381 -31.33 18.96 -2.43
C LYS A 381 -29.90 18.47 -2.53
N ILE A 382 -29.24 18.24 -1.40
CA ILE A 382 -28.01 17.45 -1.36
C ILE A 382 -28.41 15.97 -1.37
N SER A 383 -28.39 15.37 -2.54
CA SER A 383 -28.78 13.97 -2.76
C SER A 383 -27.91 13.36 -3.85
N PHE A 384 -27.25 12.25 -3.59
CA PHE A 384 -26.36 11.57 -4.52
C PHE A 384 -26.40 10.05 -4.38
N THR A 385 -25.89 9.37 -5.41
CA THR A 385 -25.65 7.93 -5.40
C THR A 385 -24.17 7.68 -5.15
N LEU A 386 -23.86 6.90 -4.11
CA LEU A 386 -22.54 6.32 -3.84
C LEU A 386 -22.47 4.97 -4.54
N GLU A 387 -21.48 4.80 -5.41
CA GLU A 387 -21.14 3.52 -6.00
C GLU A 387 -20.08 2.82 -5.17
N ILE A 388 -20.30 1.54 -4.92
CA ILE A 388 -19.39 0.68 -4.19
C ILE A 388 -19.12 -0.60 -4.98
N PRO A 389 -17.95 -1.23 -4.86
CA PRO A 389 -17.67 -2.53 -5.46
C PRO A 389 -18.65 -3.58 -4.99
N ALA A 390 -19.22 -4.34 -5.93
CA ALA A 390 -20.12 -5.44 -5.62
C ALA A 390 -19.38 -6.59 -4.91
N GLY A 391 -20.06 -7.24 -3.95
CA GLY A 391 -19.55 -8.44 -3.30
C GLY A 391 -18.45 -8.19 -2.26
N GLN A 392 -18.29 -6.96 -1.76
CA GLN A 392 -17.31 -6.62 -0.73
C GLN A 392 -18.00 -6.20 0.57
N PRO A 393 -18.15 -7.10 1.54
CA PRO A 393 -18.90 -6.87 2.79
C PRO A 393 -18.44 -5.63 3.54
N LEU A 394 -17.13 -5.46 3.75
CA LEU A 394 -16.56 -4.30 4.43
C LEU A 394 -17.06 -2.97 3.83
N ARG A 395 -17.01 -2.81 2.50
CA ARG A 395 -17.45 -1.57 1.85
C ARG A 395 -18.96 -1.37 1.87
N ILE A 396 -19.73 -2.46 1.90
CA ILE A 396 -21.19 -2.40 2.07
C ILE A 396 -21.53 -1.84 3.46
N GLU A 397 -20.93 -2.39 4.50
CA GLU A 397 -21.16 -1.97 5.90
C GLU A 397 -20.67 -0.54 6.16
N MET A 398 -19.51 -0.17 5.62
CA MET A 398 -19.03 1.22 5.65
C MET A 398 -20.04 2.18 4.99
N ALA A 399 -20.55 1.83 3.80
CA ALA A 399 -21.52 2.66 3.08
C ALA A 399 -22.83 2.80 3.83
N GLU A 400 -23.33 1.73 4.46
CA GLU A 400 -24.56 1.73 5.27
C GLU A 400 -24.40 2.61 6.52
N SER A 401 -23.25 2.55 7.20
CA SER A 401 -22.95 3.43 8.33
C SER A 401 -22.91 4.89 7.90
N MET A 402 -22.16 5.22 6.84
CA MET A 402 -22.09 6.57 6.29
C MET A 402 -23.47 7.09 5.84
N GLN A 403 -24.33 6.23 5.28
CA GLN A 403 -25.68 6.62 4.86
C GLN A 403 -26.52 7.13 6.04
N GLN A 404 -26.44 6.47 7.18
CA GLN A 404 -27.16 6.85 8.40
C GLN A 404 -26.62 8.19 8.94
N ASP A 405 -25.31 8.34 9.01
CA ASP A 405 -24.64 9.54 9.53
C ASP A 405 -24.95 10.77 8.67
N LEU A 406 -24.79 10.64 7.36
CA LEU A 406 -25.09 11.71 6.41
C LEU A 406 -26.58 12.09 6.44
N ARG A 407 -27.47 11.11 6.59
CA ARG A 407 -28.91 11.37 6.73
C ARG A 407 -29.23 12.18 7.98
N ALA A 408 -28.54 11.92 9.10
CA ALA A 408 -28.73 12.62 10.37
C ALA A 408 -28.41 14.13 10.28
N VAL A 409 -27.58 14.54 9.32
CA VAL A 409 -27.25 15.95 9.06
C VAL A 409 -28.00 16.54 7.86
N GLY A 410 -28.87 15.75 7.20
CA GLY A 410 -29.71 16.20 6.10
C GLY A 410 -29.11 15.97 4.70
N ILE A 411 -28.15 15.06 4.56
CA ILE A 411 -27.60 14.63 3.27
C ILE A 411 -28.21 13.28 2.88
N GLU A 412 -28.79 13.17 1.70
CA GLU A 412 -29.32 11.90 1.19
C GLU A 412 -28.26 11.20 0.34
N MET A 413 -27.80 10.04 0.78
CA MET A 413 -26.91 9.15 0.03
C MET A 413 -27.66 7.86 -0.30
N LYS A 414 -27.62 7.45 -1.56
CA LYS A 414 -28.16 6.17 -2.05
C LYS A 414 -26.99 5.28 -2.42
N ILE A 415 -27.07 4.00 -2.04
CA ILE A 415 -25.99 3.04 -2.29
C ILE A 415 -26.31 2.23 -3.56
N ARG A 416 -25.33 2.09 -4.44
CA ARG A 416 -25.39 1.26 -5.65
C ARG A 416 -24.16 0.37 -5.73
N GLN A 417 -24.34 -0.93 -5.74
CA GLN A 417 -23.27 -1.89 -6.00
C GLN A 417 -23.00 -1.99 -7.51
N VAL A 418 -21.73 -1.92 -7.89
CA VAL A 418 -21.27 -1.95 -9.29
C VAL A 418 -20.10 -2.93 -9.40
N GLU A 419 -19.98 -3.64 -10.53
CA GLU A 419 -18.79 -4.45 -10.81
C GLU A 419 -17.55 -3.55 -10.84
N PHE A 420 -16.47 -3.99 -10.18
CA PHE A 420 -15.32 -3.13 -9.86
C PHE A 420 -14.65 -2.52 -11.10
N ASN A 421 -14.34 -3.35 -12.12
CA ASN A 421 -13.67 -2.84 -13.32
C ASN A 421 -14.56 -1.89 -14.13
N LYS A 422 -15.88 -2.16 -14.13
CA LYS A 422 -16.85 -1.26 -14.74
C LYS A 422 -16.87 0.09 -14.02
N MET A 423 -16.91 0.08 -12.70
CA MET A 423 -16.90 1.30 -11.87
C MET A 423 -15.64 2.14 -12.13
N LEU A 424 -14.45 1.51 -12.17
CA LEU A 424 -13.19 2.20 -12.50
C LEU A 424 -13.19 2.74 -13.93
N SER A 425 -13.71 1.98 -14.89
CA SER A 425 -13.82 2.45 -16.29
C SER A 425 -14.75 3.66 -16.42
N GLU A 426 -15.91 3.64 -15.75
CA GLU A 426 -16.84 4.79 -15.71
C GLU A 426 -16.18 6.00 -15.04
N MET A 427 -15.45 5.80 -13.94
CA MET A 427 -14.73 6.86 -13.23
C MET A 427 -13.75 7.61 -14.15
N VAL A 428 -12.98 6.87 -14.96
CA VAL A 428 -11.93 7.43 -15.81
C VAL A 428 -12.50 7.98 -17.13
N HIS A 429 -13.46 7.30 -17.75
CA HIS A 429 -13.87 7.60 -19.14
C HIS A 429 -15.23 8.27 -19.25
N GLU A 430 -16.05 8.24 -18.21
CA GLU A 430 -17.42 8.75 -18.23
C GLU A 430 -17.69 9.70 -17.05
N PRO A 431 -17.08 10.91 -17.02
CA PRO A 431 -17.06 11.78 -15.84
C PRO A 431 -18.44 12.29 -15.39
N THR A 432 -19.51 12.06 -16.15
CA THR A 432 -20.89 12.42 -15.77
C THR A 432 -21.76 11.21 -15.43
N ALA A 433 -21.24 9.97 -15.55
CA ALA A 433 -22.00 8.75 -15.30
C ALA A 433 -22.15 8.44 -13.80
N TRP A 434 -21.22 8.87 -12.97
CA TRP A 434 -21.17 8.62 -11.55
C TRP A 434 -21.25 9.90 -10.71
N GLN A 435 -21.64 9.79 -9.43
CA GLN A 435 -21.82 10.93 -8.52
C GLN A 435 -20.85 10.88 -7.33
N ALA A 436 -20.64 9.74 -6.74
CA ALA A 436 -19.61 9.46 -5.74
C ALA A 436 -19.21 7.98 -5.82
N ILE A 437 -17.98 7.67 -5.43
CA ILE A 437 -17.40 6.31 -5.43
C ILE A 437 -16.72 6.06 -4.09
N LEU A 438 -16.83 4.82 -3.55
CA LEU A 438 -16.09 4.34 -2.39
C LEU A 438 -15.05 3.32 -2.85
N VAL A 439 -13.78 3.63 -2.64
CA VAL A 439 -12.63 2.75 -2.94
C VAL A 439 -11.58 2.89 -1.85
N ALA A 440 -10.52 2.07 -1.92
CA ALA A 440 -9.28 2.29 -1.18
C ALA A 440 -8.20 2.81 -2.12
N GLU A 441 -7.32 3.66 -1.60
CA GLU A 441 -6.16 4.21 -2.31
C GLU A 441 -4.87 3.78 -1.62
N ASN A 442 -3.98 3.10 -2.36
CA ASN A 442 -2.66 2.72 -1.90
C ASN A 442 -1.65 3.82 -2.19
N LEU A 443 -0.80 4.11 -1.23
CA LEU A 443 0.14 5.21 -1.33
C LEU A 443 1.54 4.77 -1.72
N SER A 444 2.22 5.65 -2.46
CA SER A 444 3.66 5.55 -2.67
C SER A 444 4.42 5.69 -1.36
N ALA A 445 5.64 5.18 -1.31
CA ALA A 445 6.48 5.19 -0.13
C ALA A 445 6.73 6.62 0.43
N TYR A 446 6.77 7.65 -0.43
CA TYR A 446 6.69 9.06 -0.03
C TYR A 446 5.34 9.64 -0.49
N PRO A 447 4.43 9.98 0.43
CA PRO A 447 3.04 10.30 0.13
C PRO A 447 2.85 11.76 -0.31
N SER A 448 3.40 12.15 -1.44
CA SER A 448 3.42 13.53 -1.94
C SER A 448 2.08 14.05 -2.46
N GLY A 449 1.15 13.15 -2.81
CA GLY A 449 -0.14 13.50 -3.42
C GLY A 449 -0.05 13.97 -4.88
N GLU A 450 1.09 13.78 -5.54
CA GLU A 450 1.37 14.29 -6.88
C GLU A 450 0.45 13.76 -7.97
N ASP A 451 -0.05 12.53 -7.83
CA ASP A 451 -0.96 11.92 -8.80
C ASP A 451 -2.44 12.11 -8.42
N LEU A 452 -2.72 12.34 -7.14
CA LEU A 452 -4.07 12.32 -6.56
C LEU A 452 -4.76 13.68 -6.58
N PHE A 453 -4.07 14.74 -6.14
CA PHE A 453 -4.73 16.00 -5.78
C PHE A 453 -4.27 17.22 -6.56
N ILE A 454 -3.31 17.07 -7.49
CA ILE A 454 -2.97 18.16 -8.41
C ILE A 454 -3.97 18.28 -9.56
N THR A 455 -4.13 19.48 -10.07
CA THR A 455 -4.95 19.75 -11.26
C THR A 455 -4.44 18.93 -12.45
N GLY A 456 -5.26 17.99 -12.92
CA GLY A 456 -4.93 17.09 -14.03
C GLY A 456 -3.97 15.94 -13.63
N GLY A 457 -3.84 15.64 -12.35
CA GLY A 457 -3.14 14.43 -11.86
C GLY A 457 -3.75 13.15 -12.44
N TYR A 458 -2.94 12.14 -12.63
CA TYR A 458 -3.35 10.90 -13.29
C TYR A 458 -4.50 10.18 -12.56
N LEU A 459 -4.51 10.22 -11.23
CA LEU A 459 -5.55 9.63 -10.38
C LEU A 459 -6.62 10.65 -9.94
N ASN A 460 -6.49 11.93 -10.34
CA ASN A 460 -7.49 12.96 -10.07
C ASN A 460 -8.68 12.83 -11.02
N ASN A 461 -9.51 11.83 -10.81
CA ASN A 461 -10.66 11.53 -11.66
C ASN A 461 -11.94 12.29 -11.26
N ASN A 462 -11.95 12.94 -10.10
CA ASN A 462 -13.13 13.65 -9.58
C ASN A 462 -13.26 15.11 -10.03
N GLY A 463 -12.27 15.62 -10.79
CA GLY A 463 -12.25 17.00 -11.28
C GLY A 463 -11.85 18.04 -10.23
N TYR A 464 -11.16 17.65 -9.17
CA TYR A 464 -10.62 18.59 -8.19
C TYR A 464 -9.57 19.50 -8.82
N THR A 465 -9.67 20.79 -8.58
CA THR A 465 -8.72 21.80 -9.08
C THR A 465 -8.49 22.86 -8.00
N ASP A 466 -7.24 23.03 -7.58
CA ASP A 466 -6.86 24.03 -6.59
C ASP A 466 -5.39 24.43 -6.75
N LYS A 467 -5.15 25.67 -7.18
CA LYS A 467 -3.78 26.20 -7.39
C LYS A 467 -2.91 26.18 -6.14
N LYS A 468 -3.53 26.29 -4.95
CA LYS A 468 -2.77 26.23 -3.69
C LYS A 468 -2.36 24.78 -3.39
N MET A 469 -3.24 23.81 -3.65
CA MET A 469 -2.91 22.39 -3.57
C MET A 469 -1.78 22.06 -4.54
N ASP A 470 -1.90 22.47 -5.81
CA ASP A 470 -0.85 22.28 -6.83
C ASP A 470 0.51 22.82 -6.35
N ALA A 471 0.51 24.02 -5.75
CA ALA A 471 1.73 24.63 -5.25
C ALA A 471 2.31 23.90 -4.03
N LEU A 472 1.47 23.41 -3.11
CA LEU A 472 1.91 22.69 -1.92
C LEU A 472 2.45 21.29 -2.26
N VAL A 473 1.80 20.58 -3.16
CA VAL A 473 2.31 19.30 -3.69
C VAL A 473 3.63 19.52 -4.41
N ALA A 474 3.74 20.55 -5.26
CA ALA A 474 5.02 20.91 -5.89
C ALA A 474 6.11 21.27 -4.87
N GLN A 475 5.77 21.86 -3.73
CA GLN A 475 6.73 22.09 -2.65
C GLN A 475 7.18 20.78 -1.99
N SER A 476 6.28 19.83 -1.76
CA SER A 476 6.61 18.53 -1.16
C SER A 476 7.59 17.72 -2.03
N THR A 477 7.46 17.82 -3.34
CA THR A 477 8.31 17.10 -4.31
C THR A 477 9.59 17.85 -4.70
N ASN A 478 9.60 19.18 -4.67
CA ASN A 478 10.74 19.98 -5.19
C ASN A 478 11.60 20.63 -4.10
N GLN A 479 11.13 20.74 -2.86
CA GLN A 479 11.88 21.38 -1.78
C GLN A 479 12.39 20.34 -0.78
N PRO A 480 13.68 20.37 -0.40
CA PRO A 480 14.25 19.47 0.60
C PRO A 480 13.52 19.55 1.95
N GLY A 481 13.42 18.40 2.62
CA GLY A 481 12.82 18.26 3.94
C GLY A 481 11.30 18.14 3.92
N MET A 482 10.71 18.09 5.11
CA MET A 482 9.31 17.70 5.32
C MET A 482 8.31 18.87 5.28
N GLY A 483 8.79 20.11 5.22
CA GLY A 483 7.91 21.29 5.37
C GLY A 483 6.82 21.40 4.30
N GLY A 484 7.15 21.11 3.05
CA GLY A 484 6.20 21.08 1.94
C GLY A 484 5.17 19.96 2.09
N LEU A 485 5.63 18.77 2.49
CA LEU A 485 4.75 17.61 2.74
C LEU A 485 3.76 17.90 3.88
N TYR A 486 4.21 18.44 4.98
CA TYR A 486 3.33 18.77 6.12
C TYR A 486 2.30 19.85 5.76
N ALA A 487 2.72 20.88 5.04
CA ALA A 487 1.80 21.93 4.58
C ALA A 487 0.75 21.40 3.60
N TYR A 488 1.13 20.48 2.72
CA TYR A 488 0.21 19.76 1.84
C TYR A 488 -0.81 18.94 2.65
N GLN A 489 -0.35 18.13 3.61
CA GLN A 489 -1.22 17.30 4.45
C GLN A 489 -2.27 18.13 5.19
N ASP A 490 -1.83 19.17 5.92
CA ASP A 490 -2.71 20.02 6.70
C ASP A 490 -3.73 20.74 5.81
N TYR A 491 -3.32 21.12 4.59
CA TYR A 491 -4.21 21.74 3.62
C TYR A 491 -5.20 20.76 3.00
N ALA A 492 -4.75 19.58 2.59
CA ALA A 492 -5.60 18.55 2.00
C ALA A 492 -6.65 18.06 3.00
N SER A 493 -6.25 17.85 4.27
CA SER A 493 -7.18 17.53 5.35
C SER A 493 -8.24 18.63 5.56
N ALA A 494 -7.90 19.92 5.39
CA ALA A 494 -8.86 21.01 5.46
C ALA A 494 -9.75 21.11 4.21
N GLN A 495 -9.24 20.77 3.03
CA GLN A 495 -9.99 20.89 1.77
C GLN A 495 -10.88 19.70 1.46
N GLN A 496 -10.58 18.53 2.03
CA GLN A 496 -11.29 17.28 1.77
C GLN A 496 -11.53 17.08 0.25
N PRO A 497 -10.47 16.98 -0.57
CA PRO A 497 -10.64 16.72 -2.01
C PRO A 497 -11.35 15.40 -2.26
N VAL A 498 -11.14 14.44 -1.38
CA VAL A 498 -11.92 13.24 -1.10
C VAL A 498 -12.30 13.24 0.38
N ILE A 499 -13.27 12.48 0.81
CA ILE A 499 -13.55 12.26 2.22
C ILE A 499 -12.70 11.08 2.67
N PHE A 500 -11.67 11.35 3.47
CA PHE A 500 -10.81 10.32 4.04
C PHE A 500 -11.58 9.47 5.05
N LEU A 501 -11.39 8.16 5.00
CA LEU A 501 -12.13 7.17 5.77
C LEU A 501 -11.15 6.20 6.45
N PRO A 502 -11.60 5.44 7.46
CA PRO A 502 -10.72 4.55 8.21
C PRO A 502 -9.98 3.57 7.33
N ASN A 503 -8.75 3.28 7.74
CA ASN A 503 -7.94 2.20 7.19
C ASN A 503 -8.07 0.96 8.06
N GLU A 504 -8.25 -0.20 7.42
CA GLU A 504 -8.34 -1.48 8.09
C GLU A 504 -6.98 -2.02 8.54
N GLN A 505 -7.02 -2.83 9.58
CA GLN A 505 -5.87 -3.57 10.09
C GLN A 505 -6.17 -5.06 10.03
N TYR A 506 -5.61 -5.73 9.03
CA TYR A 506 -5.81 -7.15 8.82
C TYR A 506 -5.15 -8.01 9.91
N SER A 507 -5.74 -9.16 10.17
CA SER A 507 -5.13 -10.25 10.91
C SER A 507 -5.07 -11.50 10.05
N LEU A 508 -4.09 -12.34 10.35
CA LEU A 508 -3.93 -13.63 9.71
C LEU A 508 -4.21 -14.74 10.72
N LEU A 509 -4.86 -15.79 10.26
CA LEU A 509 -4.83 -17.08 10.92
C LEU A 509 -3.55 -17.80 10.50
N VAL A 510 -2.75 -18.23 11.47
CA VAL A 510 -1.43 -18.82 11.26
C VAL A 510 -1.33 -20.15 11.97
N ARG A 511 -0.91 -21.21 11.28
CA ARG A 511 -0.72 -22.52 11.89
C ARG A 511 0.26 -22.47 13.06
N ASN A 512 0.03 -23.30 14.05
CA ASN A 512 0.86 -23.35 15.23
C ASN A 512 2.32 -23.75 14.88
N GLY A 513 3.28 -23.05 15.48
CA GLY A 513 4.71 -23.29 15.26
C GLY A 513 5.34 -22.55 14.08
N LEU A 514 4.59 -21.81 13.26
CA LEU A 514 5.11 -20.87 12.29
C LEU A 514 5.26 -19.48 12.93
N HIS A 515 6.43 -18.87 12.80
CA HIS A 515 6.82 -17.61 13.42
C HIS A 515 7.35 -16.59 12.40
N GLY A 516 7.49 -15.32 12.84
CA GLY A 516 8.03 -14.23 12.02
C GLY A 516 7.05 -13.60 11.05
N VAL A 517 5.78 -14.00 11.09
CA VAL A 517 4.73 -13.61 10.14
C VAL A 517 4.49 -12.10 10.13
N ALA A 518 4.49 -11.43 11.29
CA ALA A 518 4.29 -9.99 11.37
C ALA A 518 5.44 -9.16 10.74
N ASP A 519 6.64 -9.74 10.62
CA ASP A 519 7.79 -9.11 9.97
C ASP A 519 7.99 -9.60 8.52
N PHE A 520 7.28 -10.65 8.11
CA PHE A 520 7.28 -11.18 6.75
C PHE A 520 6.56 -10.24 5.79
N ILE A 521 5.43 -9.66 6.20
CA ILE A 521 4.60 -8.78 5.37
C ILE A 521 4.98 -7.32 5.62
N ASN A 522 5.35 -6.63 4.54
CA ASN A 522 5.57 -5.19 4.55
C ASN A 522 4.30 -4.49 4.05
N PRO A 523 3.75 -3.48 4.76
CA PRO A 523 2.58 -2.71 4.32
C PRO A 523 2.70 -2.05 2.94
N LEU A 524 3.91 -1.97 2.39
CA LEU A 524 4.18 -1.51 1.01
C LEU A 524 4.11 -2.65 -0.04
N GLY A 525 3.49 -3.78 0.29
CA GLY A 525 3.27 -4.89 -0.66
C GLY A 525 4.49 -5.79 -0.90
N ALA A 526 5.58 -5.64 -0.16
CA ALA A 526 6.77 -6.48 -0.32
C ALA A 526 6.86 -7.55 0.78
N TRP A 527 7.33 -8.74 0.44
CA TRP A 527 7.49 -9.84 1.38
C TRP A 527 8.96 -10.08 1.77
N ALA A 528 9.17 -10.48 3.02
CA ALA A 528 10.47 -10.78 3.61
C ALA A 528 10.54 -12.26 4.03
N PRO A 529 10.65 -13.23 3.09
CA PRO A 529 10.53 -14.66 3.38
C PRO A 529 11.58 -15.19 4.35
N GLU A 530 12.71 -14.51 4.48
CA GLU A 530 13.76 -14.81 5.45
C GLU A 530 13.34 -14.57 6.92
N LYS A 531 12.19 -13.93 7.15
CA LYS A 531 11.63 -13.74 8.50
C LYS A 531 10.85 -14.96 9.00
N LEU A 532 10.36 -15.81 8.08
CA LEU A 532 9.58 -16.99 8.42
C LEU A 532 10.49 -18.11 8.94
N TYR A 533 10.13 -18.68 10.09
CA TYR A 533 10.82 -19.84 10.67
C TYR A 533 9.85 -20.67 11.52
N CYS A 534 10.19 -21.93 11.73
CA CYS A 534 9.40 -22.84 12.55
C CYS A 534 10.03 -23.11 13.91
N THR A 535 9.24 -23.59 14.87
CA THR A 535 9.76 -24.10 16.13
C THR A 535 10.67 -25.30 15.86
N ALA A 536 11.87 -25.32 16.43
CA ALA A 536 12.82 -26.43 16.26
C ALA A 536 12.20 -27.74 16.74
N GLY A 537 12.13 -28.75 15.86
CA GLY A 537 11.58 -30.07 16.15
C GLY A 537 10.05 -30.20 16.00
N ALA A 538 9.35 -29.19 15.58
CA ALA A 538 7.98 -29.33 15.10
C ALA A 538 8.04 -30.00 13.71
N THR A 539 7.56 -31.21 13.60
CA THR A 539 7.28 -31.85 12.31
C THR A 539 6.05 -31.16 11.70
N PRO A 540 6.06 -30.86 10.39
CA PRO A 540 4.91 -30.27 9.70
C PRO A 540 3.67 -31.15 9.81
#